data_de6a10e5a71f8625069971b9cea65d18
#
_entry.id   de6a10e5a71f8625069971b9cea65d18
#
_cell.length_a   1.000
_cell.length_b   1.000
_cell.length_c   1.000
_cell.angle_alpha   90.00
_cell.angle_beta   90.00
_cell.angle_gamma   90.00
#
_symmetry.space_group_name_H-M   'P 1'
#
loop_
_entity.id
_entity.type
_entity.pdbx_description
1 polymer ?
#
loop_
_entity_poly.entity_id
_entity_poly.type
_entity_poly.pdbx_seq_one_letter_code
_entity_poly.pdbx_strand_id
1 'polypeptide(L)'
;MSLPLSATIITLNEEDNLERTLNALHFIDDIIIVDSGSKDKTLQIAKKFKIKVYHRDFDNYANQKNFALTKTKHDWVLALDADEVVSSKLKDEIIQLFGPLGNFPKEDGYLIPRLTWYLGKWIRYGGFYPNYQVRLFNKNKGQFGGGIVHEKVYLTKLPKKLKHPLCHFSYKNISDHLSFIDRYSNLFAEEEYRKGRKSSIFWAFGKGAFKALYMYFIRLGILDGKQGFVLAVLGFYYNFLKYLKLHEKQQNLSVSPFLVMVDSVHDIKSDKTTEKNSNKIHI
;
A
#
# COMPACT_ATOMS: atom_id res chain seq x y z
N MET A 1 29.91 -1.10 19.59
CA MET A 1 29.10 0.07 20.02
C MET A 1 27.76 -0.01 19.33
N SER A 2 26.65 0.12 20.07
CA SER A 2 25.33 0.22 19.47
C SER A 2 25.15 1.58 18.80
N LEU A 3 24.46 1.61 17.66
CA LEU A 3 24.15 2.88 17.00
C LEU A 3 23.09 3.65 17.82
N PRO A 4 23.16 4.99 17.90
CA PRO A 4 22.11 5.79 18.54
C PRO A 4 20.89 5.91 17.60
N LEU A 5 20.33 4.78 17.23
CA LEU A 5 19.28 4.60 16.25
C LEU A 5 18.25 3.59 16.75
N SER A 6 16.98 3.94 16.71
CA SER A 6 15.84 3.03 16.92
C SER A 6 15.24 2.60 15.60
N ALA A 7 14.67 1.40 15.53
CA ALA A 7 13.81 0.98 14.43
C ALA A 7 12.36 0.87 14.91
N THR A 8 11.41 1.32 14.08
CA THR A 8 9.99 1.12 14.34
C THR A 8 9.35 0.36 13.20
N ILE A 9 8.48 -0.61 13.54
CA ILE A 9 7.75 -1.44 12.57
C ILE A 9 6.28 -1.45 13.01
N ILE A 10 5.37 -1.19 12.07
CA ILE A 10 3.94 -1.42 12.29
C ILE A 10 3.54 -2.74 11.65
N THR A 11 2.66 -3.51 12.31
CA THR A 11 2.28 -4.85 11.86
C THR A 11 0.78 -5.11 11.94
N LEU A 12 0.28 -5.89 10.99
CA LEU A 12 -1.01 -6.57 11.03
C LEU A 12 -0.98 -7.79 10.10
N ASN A 13 -0.88 -9.01 10.67
CA ASN A 13 -0.80 -10.28 9.94
C ASN A 13 0.37 -10.33 8.92
N GLU A 14 1.59 -10.19 9.45
CA GLU A 14 2.84 -10.11 8.68
C GLU A 14 3.78 -11.32 8.94
N GLU A 15 3.23 -12.51 9.22
CA GLU A 15 4.01 -13.71 9.50
C GLU A 15 4.99 -14.08 8.37
N ASP A 16 4.66 -13.76 7.12
CA ASP A 16 5.50 -14.06 5.95
C ASP A 16 6.70 -13.12 5.79
N ASN A 17 6.63 -11.91 6.37
CA ASN A 17 7.61 -10.84 6.14
C ASN A 17 8.44 -10.51 7.38
N LEU A 18 7.84 -10.50 8.57
CA LEU A 18 8.43 -9.94 9.78
C LEU A 18 9.78 -10.59 10.14
N GLU A 19 9.91 -11.91 10.04
CA GLU A 19 11.18 -12.60 10.37
C GLU A 19 12.34 -12.11 9.50
N ARG A 20 12.10 -11.94 8.20
CA ARG A 20 13.08 -11.43 7.23
C ARG A 20 13.48 -9.99 7.54
N THR A 21 12.51 -9.14 7.88
CA THR A 21 12.74 -7.75 8.24
C THR A 21 13.56 -7.63 9.51
N LEU A 22 13.23 -8.39 10.56
CA LEU A 22 13.98 -8.41 11.83
C LEU A 22 15.40 -8.92 11.66
N ASN A 23 15.61 -9.96 10.85
CA ASN A 23 16.95 -10.48 10.55
C ASN A 23 17.88 -9.41 9.91
N ALA A 24 17.33 -8.47 9.15
CA ALA A 24 18.10 -7.39 8.54
C ALA A 24 18.43 -6.25 9.51
N LEU A 25 17.84 -6.23 10.71
CA LEU A 25 17.96 -5.15 11.70
C LEU A 25 18.90 -5.47 12.89
N HIS A 26 19.65 -6.58 12.84
CA HIS A 26 20.54 -7.01 13.93
C HIS A 26 21.63 -5.97 14.34
N PHE A 27 21.83 -4.92 13.56
CA PHE A 27 22.75 -3.81 13.84
C PHE A 27 22.10 -2.69 14.68
N ILE A 28 20.80 -2.81 14.99
CA ILE A 28 20.01 -1.86 15.80
C ILE A 28 19.58 -2.58 17.08
N ASP A 29 19.83 -2.01 18.22
CA ASP A 29 19.53 -2.59 19.55
C ASP A 29 18.14 -2.19 20.11
N ASP A 30 17.57 -1.10 19.61
CA ASP A 30 16.25 -0.63 20.01
C ASP A 30 15.25 -0.78 18.85
N ILE A 31 14.51 -1.90 18.86
CA ILE A 31 13.48 -2.20 17.86
C ILE A 31 12.12 -2.21 18.55
N ILE A 32 11.19 -1.46 18.03
CA ILE A 32 9.82 -1.32 18.51
C ILE A 32 8.84 -1.83 17.44
N ILE A 33 7.97 -2.75 17.82
CA ILE A 33 6.85 -3.18 17.00
C ILE A 33 5.55 -2.61 17.58
N VAL A 34 4.69 -2.05 16.70
CA VAL A 34 3.32 -1.68 17.04
C VAL A 34 2.37 -2.56 16.23
N ASP A 35 1.68 -3.45 16.93
CA ASP A 35 0.76 -4.41 16.33
C ASP A 35 -0.70 -3.97 16.45
N SER A 36 -1.46 -4.14 15.38
CA SER A 36 -2.87 -3.74 15.27
C SER A 36 -3.86 -4.89 15.51
N GLY A 37 -3.40 -5.95 16.21
CA GLY A 37 -4.23 -7.12 16.54
C GLY A 37 -4.05 -8.28 15.56
N SER A 38 -2.80 -8.64 15.25
CA SER A 38 -2.46 -9.81 14.43
C SER A 38 -3.02 -11.10 15.00
N LYS A 39 -3.56 -11.94 14.12
CA LYS A 39 -4.16 -13.25 14.45
C LYS A 39 -3.33 -14.44 13.94
N ASP A 40 -2.30 -14.16 13.15
CA ASP A 40 -1.33 -15.11 12.61
C ASP A 40 -0.10 -15.27 13.55
N LYS A 41 1.01 -15.79 13.03
CA LYS A 41 2.24 -16.00 13.81
C LYS A 41 3.09 -14.74 14.03
N THR A 42 2.63 -13.55 13.61
CA THR A 42 3.38 -12.29 13.74
C THR A 42 3.92 -12.05 15.14
N LEU A 43 3.05 -12.18 16.16
CA LEU A 43 3.45 -11.96 17.56
C LEU A 43 4.41 -13.04 18.08
N GLN A 44 4.28 -14.28 17.62
CA GLN A 44 5.19 -15.37 17.95
C GLN A 44 6.59 -15.11 17.39
N ILE A 45 6.68 -14.62 16.17
CA ILE A 45 7.95 -14.21 15.53
C ILE A 45 8.60 -13.08 16.33
N ALA A 46 7.87 -12.01 16.64
CA ALA A 46 8.40 -10.90 17.44
C ALA A 46 8.94 -11.37 18.80
N LYS A 47 8.24 -12.31 19.48
CA LYS A 47 8.67 -12.92 20.75
C LYS A 47 9.97 -13.72 20.59
N LYS A 48 10.12 -14.49 19.50
CA LYS A 48 11.36 -15.25 19.19
C LYS A 48 12.59 -14.32 19.12
N PHE A 49 12.42 -13.13 18.55
CA PHE A 49 13.46 -12.10 18.47
C PHE A 49 13.60 -11.24 19.74
N LYS A 50 12.79 -11.49 20.78
CA LYS A 50 12.77 -10.74 22.05
C LYS A 50 12.50 -9.24 21.86
N ILE A 51 11.74 -8.89 20.83
CA ILE A 51 11.39 -7.50 20.50
C ILE A 51 10.24 -7.02 21.37
N LYS A 52 10.26 -5.74 21.76
CA LYS A 52 9.14 -5.07 22.45
C LYS A 52 7.99 -4.83 21.50
N VAL A 53 6.84 -5.41 21.81
CA VAL A 53 5.60 -5.24 21.03
C VAL A 53 4.61 -4.42 21.85
N TYR A 54 4.04 -3.39 21.22
CA TYR A 54 2.95 -2.60 21.77
C TYR A 54 1.69 -2.85 20.95
N HIS A 55 0.58 -3.11 21.60
CA HIS A 55 -0.72 -3.17 20.93
C HIS A 55 -1.31 -1.78 20.80
N ARG A 56 -1.88 -1.49 19.64
CA ARG A 56 -2.70 -0.29 19.38
C ARG A 56 -3.68 -0.57 18.26
N ASP A 57 -4.97 -0.36 18.52
CA ASP A 57 -6.01 -0.48 17.51
C ASP A 57 -5.73 0.48 16.34
N PHE A 58 -5.95 -0.02 15.13
CA PHE A 58 -5.67 0.73 13.92
C PHE A 58 -6.76 1.77 13.65
N ASP A 59 -6.38 3.03 13.59
CA ASP A 59 -7.22 4.15 13.13
C ASP A 59 -6.72 4.70 11.78
N ASN A 60 -5.42 4.96 11.65
CA ASN A 60 -4.76 5.33 10.41
C ASN A 60 -3.24 5.11 10.51
N TYR A 61 -2.57 5.07 9.36
CA TYR A 61 -1.12 4.80 9.29
C TYR A 61 -0.27 5.87 9.99
N ALA A 62 -0.61 7.16 9.85
CA ALA A 62 0.17 8.24 10.45
C ALA A 62 0.16 8.16 11.98
N ASN A 63 -1.00 7.95 12.58
CA ASN A 63 -1.14 7.83 14.03
C ASN A 63 -0.45 6.57 14.57
N GLN A 64 -0.55 5.43 13.83
CA GLN A 64 0.10 4.20 14.19
C GLN A 64 1.62 4.36 14.22
N LYS A 65 2.19 4.96 13.18
CA LYS A 65 3.63 5.24 13.07
C LYS A 65 4.08 6.29 14.10
N ASN A 66 3.31 7.35 14.34
CA ASN A 66 3.62 8.34 15.36
C ASN A 66 3.61 7.75 16.77
N PHE A 67 2.65 6.86 17.07
CA PHE A 67 2.66 6.14 18.34
C PHE A 67 3.94 5.31 18.51
N ALA A 68 4.40 4.63 17.46
CA ALA A 68 5.66 3.89 17.49
C ALA A 68 6.86 4.81 17.81
N LEU A 69 6.90 6.04 17.26
CA LEU A 69 7.96 7.01 17.56
C LEU A 69 8.03 7.35 19.06
N THR A 70 6.89 7.41 19.76
CA THR A 70 6.87 7.72 21.22
C THR A 70 7.50 6.62 22.06
N LYS A 71 7.69 5.40 21.53
CA LYS A 71 8.23 4.24 22.26
C LYS A 71 9.73 4.05 22.05
N THR A 72 10.34 4.80 21.13
CA THR A 72 11.76 4.69 20.78
C THR A 72 12.66 5.33 21.84
N LYS A 73 13.80 4.68 22.10
CA LYS A 73 14.85 5.16 23.00
C LYS A 73 15.63 6.33 22.39
N HIS A 74 15.93 6.24 21.08
CA HIS A 74 16.78 7.21 20.40
C HIS A 74 15.97 8.26 19.63
N ASP A 75 16.58 9.41 19.37
CA ASP A 75 15.98 10.48 18.58
C ASP A 75 15.96 10.15 17.08
N TRP A 76 16.97 9.43 16.60
CA TRP A 76 17.01 8.95 15.23
C TRP A 76 16.24 7.66 15.09
N VAL A 77 15.37 7.63 14.10
CA VAL A 77 14.47 6.49 13.87
C VAL A 77 14.52 6.05 12.42
N LEU A 78 14.68 4.73 12.23
CA LEU A 78 14.44 4.04 10.97
C LEU A 78 13.01 3.46 11.04
N ALA A 79 12.06 4.13 10.38
CA ALA A 79 10.66 3.71 10.38
C ALA A 79 10.37 2.83 9.15
N LEU A 80 10.01 1.57 9.39
CA LEU A 80 9.79 0.56 8.36
C LEU A 80 8.36 0.04 8.38
N ASP A 81 7.89 -0.40 7.22
CA ASP A 81 6.76 -1.31 7.10
C ASP A 81 7.29 -2.76 7.27
N ALA A 82 6.45 -3.69 7.71
CA ALA A 82 6.89 -5.06 8.04
C ALA A 82 7.43 -5.85 6.82
N ASP A 83 7.10 -5.40 5.62
CA ASP A 83 7.53 -5.96 4.33
C ASP A 83 8.75 -5.23 3.72
N GLU A 84 9.38 -4.31 4.48
CA GLU A 84 10.56 -3.55 4.05
C GLU A 84 11.83 -4.07 4.74
N VAL A 85 12.80 -4.53 3.95
CA VAL A 85 14.04 -5.15 4.42
C VAL A 85 15.24 -4.27 4.08
N VAL A 86 16.07 -3.96 5.08
CA VAL A 86 17.30 -3.19 4.88
C VAL A 86 18.31 -4.04 4.09
N SER A 87 18.72 -3.56 2.90
CA SER A 87 19.80 -4.24 2.16
C SER A 87 21.15 -4.09 2.87
N SER A 88 22.09 -5.03 2.66
CA SER A 88 23.42 -4.98 3.26
C SER A 88 24.14 -3.66 2.96
N LYS A 89 24.06 -3.18 1.73
CA LYS A 89 24.66 -1.90 1.32
C LYS A 89 23.98 -0.69 1.98
N LEU A 90 22.66 -0.74 2.18
CA LEU A 90 21.94 0.32 2.92
C LEU A 90 22.32 0.30 4.40
N LYS A 91 22.47 -0.88 5.01
CA LYS A 91 22.96 -1.02 6.37
C LYS A 91 24.32 -0.34 6.53
N ASP A 92 25.27 -0.63 5.63
CA ASP A 92 26.61 -0.04 5.67
C ASP A 92 26.56 1.49 5.50
N GLU A 93 25.73 1.98 4.59
CA GLU A 93 25.50 3.43 4.39
C GLU A 93 24.91 4.09 5.65
N ILE A 94 23.95 3.46 6.31
CA ILE A 94 23.36 3.95 7.58
C ILE A 94 24.43 3.97 8.68
N ILE A 95 25.22 2.89 8.84
CA ILE A 95 26.28 2.84 9.84
C ILE A 95 27.31 3.97 9.63
N GLN A 96 27.67 4.24 8.38
CA GLN A 96 28.60 5.34 8.04
C GLN A 96 28.04 6.75 8.40
N LEU A 97 26.73 6.95 8.32
CA LEU A 97 26.11 8.23 8.70
C LEU A 97 26.31 8.58 10.18
N PHE A 98 26.29 7.58 11.05
CA PHE A 98 26.45 7.76 12.49
C PHE A 98 27.92 7.77 12.93
N GLY A 99 28.86 7.34 12.06
CA GLY A 99 30.29 7.34 12.26
C GLY A 99 30.79 6.59 13.51
N PRO A 100 32.10 6.28 13.59
CA PRO A 100 32.66 5.55 14.74
C PRO A 100 32.72 6.37 16.04
N LEU A 101 32.53 7.70 15.97
CA LEU A 101 32.66 8.62 17.12
C LEU A 101 31.35 9.30 17.51
N GLY A 102 30.19 8.75 17.10
CA GLY A 102 28.89 9.32 17.47
C GLY A 102 28.58 10.64 16.76
N ASN A 103 29.15 10.87 15.59
CA ASN A 103 28.78 12.01 14.75
C ASN A 103 27.34 11.80 14.28
N PHE A 104 26.42 12.59 14.84
CA PHE A 104 25.04 12.58 14.39
C PHE A 104 24.91 13.11 12.96
N PRO A 105 24.01 12.55 12.15
CA PRO A 105 23.72 13.09 10.83
C PRO A 105 23.30 14.56 10.90
N LYS A 106 23.82 15.39 9.98
CA LYS A 106 23.56 16.85 9.95
C LYS A 106 22.17 17.21 9.44
N GLU A 107 21.57 16.29 8.70
CA GLU A 107 20.25 16.45 8.08
C GLU A 107 19.14 16.10 9.06
N ASP A 108 17.92 16.57 8.82
CA ASP A 108 16.77 16.20 9.66
C ASP A 108 16.21 14.81 9.29
N GLY A 109 16.49 14.34 8.07
CA GLY A 109 16.08 13.02 7.60
C GLY A 109 16.60 12.66 6.21
N TYR A 110 16.36 11.42 5.84
CA TYR A 110 16.86 10.82 4.60
C TYR A 110 15.74 10.09 3.84
N LEU A 111 15.74 10.32 2.53
CA LEU A 111 14.96 9.59 1.54
C LEU A 111 15.69 8.31 1.16
N ILE A 112 15.04 7.17 1.33
CA ILE A 112 15.58 5.86 0.95
C ILE A 112 14.78 5.34 -0.25
N PRO A 113 15.43 4.91 -1.35
CA PRO A 113 14.73 4.34 -2.49
C PRO A 113 14.23 2.93 -2.15
N ARG A 114 12.97 2.62 -2.46
CA ARG A 114 12.43 1.26 -2.31
C ARG A 114 12.55 0.50 -3.63
N LEU A 115 13.08 -0.71 -3.55
CA LEU A 115 13.21 -1.64 -4.67
C LEU A 115 12.20 -2.76 -4.48
N THR A 116 11.21 -2.84 -5.34
CA THR A 116 10.08 -3.78 -5.22
C THR A 116 10.44 -5.16 -5.75
N TRP A 117 10.18 -6.20 -4.95
CA TRP A 117 10.19 -7.59 -5.39
C TRP A 117 8.83 -7.96 -5.96
N TYR A 118 8.81 -8.51 -7.18
CA TYR A 118 7.57 -8.91 -7.84
C TYR A 118 7.75 -10.15 -8.70
N LEU A 119 6.97 -11.20 -8.44
CA LEU A 119 6.98 -12.47 -9.21
C LEU A 119 8.40 -13.00 -9.50
N GLY A 120 9.22 -13.08 -8.46
CA GLY A 120 10.56 -13.66 -8.57
C GLY A 120 11.66 -12.72 -9.08
N LYS A 121 11.39 -11.40 -9.21
CA LYS A 121 12.34 -10.42 -9.75
C LYS A 121 12.31 -9.09 -9.02
N TRP A 122 13.46 -8.43 -8.91
CA TRP A 122 13.58 -7.02 -8.51
C TRP A 122 13.20 -6.10 -9.66
N ILE A 123 12.20 -5.25 -9.47
CA ILE A 123 11.66 -4.35 -10.49
C ILE A 123 12.43 -3.03 -10.48
N ARG A 124 13.06 -2.70 -11.60
CA ARG A 124 13.89 -1.49 -11.74
C ARG A 124 13.28 -0.42 -12.63
N TYR A 125 12.31 -0.79 -13.45
CA TYR A 125 11.73 0.06 -14.48
C TYR A 125 10.22 0.23 -14.28
N GLY A 126 9.50 0.68 -15.29
CA GLY A 126 8.05 0.88 -15.22
C GLY A 126 7.60 1.98 -14.24
N GLY A 127 8.53 2.74 -13.65
CA GLY A 127 8.25 3.74 -12.63
C GLY A 127 8.18 3.22 -11.20
N PHE A 128 8.57 1.96 -10.97
CA PHE A 128 8.66 1.36 -9.63
C PHE A 128 9.92 1.76 -8.88
N TYR A 129 11.02 2.03 -9.59
CA TYR A 129 12.28 2.42 -8.97
C TYR A 129 12.89 3.63 -9.72
N PRO A 130 13.54 4.57 -8.96
CA PRO A 130 13.54 4.66 -7.50
C PRO A 130 12.23 5.23 -6.95
N ASN A 131 11.65 4.56 -5.95
CA ASN A 131 10.50 5.05 -5.19
C ASN A 131 10.99 5.56 -3.83
N TYR A 132 11.32 6.84 -3.75
CA TYR A 132 11.90 7.45 -2.56
C TYR A 132 10.86 7.68 -1.46
N GLN A 133 11.17 7.20 -0.23
CA GLN A 133 10.38 7.47 0.97
C GLN A 133 11.29 7.98 2.09
N VAL A 134 10.81 8.91 2.91
CA VAL A 134 11.51 9.28 4.14
C VAL A 134 11.33 8.14 5.13
N ARG A 135 12.41 7.42 5.42
CA ARG A 135 12.40 6.27 6.33
C ARG A 135 13.38 6.41 7.48
N LEU A 136 14.44 7.22 7.34
CA LEU A 136 15.41 7.53 8.38
C LEU A 136 15.32 9.01 8.71
N PHE A 137 14.99 9.38 9.96
CA PHE A 137 14.83 10.77 10.37
C PHE A 137 14.94 10.96 11.89
N ASN A 138 15.19 12.20 12.31
CA ASN A 138 15.13 12.58 13.70
C ASN A 138 13.67 12.87 14.11
N LYS A 139 13.12 12.13 15.08
CA LYS A 139 11.73 12.24 15.54
C LYS A 139 11.39 13.61 16.14
N ASN A 140 12.40 14.37 16.62
CA ASN A 140 12.21 15.73 17.14
C ASN A 140 12.14 16.79 16.02
N LYS A 141 12.45 16.38 14.75
CA LYS A 141 12.47 17.23 13.56
C LYS A 141 11.43 16.81 12.53
N GLY A 142 10.75 15.69 12.76
CA GLY A 142 9.78 15.15 11.82
C GLY A 142 8.73 14.29 12.47
N GLN A 143 7.55 14.25 11.83
CA GLN A 143 6.43 13.44 12.25
C GLN A 143 5.64 12.94 11.04
N PHE A 144 4.93 11.83 11.20
CA PHE A 144 4.01 11.35 10.19
C PHE A 144 2.73 12.19 10.17
N GLY A 145 2.23 12.47 8.98
CA GLY A 145 0.94 13.12 8.74
C GLY A 145 0.46 12.83 7.34
N GLY A 146 -0.69 13.39 6.93
CA GLY A 146 -1.32 13.18 5.64
C GLY A 146 -2.68 12.50 5.75
N GLY A 147 -3.22 12.09 4.59
CA GLY A 147 -4.52 11.42 4.51
C GLY A 147 -4.50 9.96 4.96
N ILE A 148 -5.67 9.32 4.90
CA ILE A 148 -5.85 7.92 5.33
C ILE A 148 -4.95 6.94 4.56
N VAL A 149 -4.60 7.26 3.32
CA VAL A 149 -3.89 6.36 2.37
C VAL A 149 -2.49 6.83 2.01
N HIS A 150 -2.18 8.11 2.20
CA HIS A 150 -0.94 8.74 1.75
C HIS A 150 -0.26 9.46 2.91
N GLU A 151 0.16 8.68 3.92
CA GLU A 151 0.99 9.23 4.99
C GLU A 151 2.37 9.61 4.45
N LYS A 152 2.90 10.71 4.97
CA LYS A 152 4.26 11.20 4.69
C LYS A 152 4.91 11.69 5.97
N VAL A 153 6.22 11.65 6.01
CA VAL A 153 6.98 12.32 7.07
C VAL A 153 7.16 13.78 6.67
N TYR A 154 6.69 14.69 7.51
CA TYR A 154 6.94 16.12 7.41
C TYR A 154 8.18 16.48 8.24
N LEU A 155 9.19 17.03 7.58
CA LEU A 155 10.45 17.42 8.19
C LEU A 155 10.59 18.96 8.19
N THR A 156 11.39 19.49 9.10
CA THR A 156 11.66 20.93 9.14
C THR A 156 12.58 21.39 8.00
N LYS A 157 13.46 20.49 7.52
CA LYS A 157 14.34 20.72 6.36
C LYS A 157 14.15 19.65 5.30
N LEU A 158 14.55 19.94 4.06
CA LEU A 158 14.50 18.97 2.96
C LEU A 158 15.39 17.76 3.26
N PRO A 159 14.87 16.54 3.12
CA PRO A 159 15.64 15.33 3.35
C PRO A 159 16.66 15.07 2.26
N LYS A 160 17.81 14.50 2.62
CA LYS A 160 18.85 14.06 1.69
C LYS A 160 18.55 12.63 1.19
N LYS A 161 18.98 12.31 -0.02
CA LYS A 161 18.81 10.99 -0.60
C LYS A 161 19.95 10.07 -0.20
N LEU A 162 19.60 8.84 0.22
CA LEU A 162 20.54 7.72 0.29
C LEU A 162 20.57 6.99 -1.07
N LYS A 163 21.65 6.26 -1.30
CA LYS A 163 21.91 5.57 -2.58
C LYS A 163 21.34 4.18 -2.62
N HIS A 164 21.41 3.45 -1.49
CA HIS A 164 21.09 2.03 -1.45
C HIS A 164 19.65 1.79 -1.02
N PRO A 165 18.98 0.74 -1.60
CA PRO A 165 17.55 0.57 -1.43
C PRO A 165 17.15 -0.19 -0.17
N LEU A 166 15.93 0.08 0.29
CA LEU A 166 15.09 -0.89 1.00
C LEU A 166 14.52 -1.89 0.01
N CYS A 167 14.62 -3.17 0.33
CA CYS A 167 14.01 -4.27 -0.39
C CYS A 167 12.54 -4.39 0.05
N HIS A 168 11.59 -4.20 -0.86
CA HIS A 168 10.18 -4.10 -0.55
C HIS A 168 9.39 -5.26 -1.17
N PHE A 169 8.76 -6.08 -0.33
CA PHE A 169 8.01 -7.29 -0.70
C PHE A 169 6.51 -7.01 -0.72
N SER A 170 6.08 -6.03 -1.52
CA SER A 170 4.74 -5.43 -1.53
C SER A 170 3.59 -6.39 -1.78
N TYR A 171 3.82 -7.43 -2.57
CA TYR A 171 2.77 -8.36 -3.01
C TYR A 171 3.22 -9.80 -2.88
N LYS A 172 2.42 -10.62 -2.20
CA LYS A 172 2.67 -12.07 -2.04
C LYS A 172 2.46 -12.82 -3.37
N ASN A 173 1.43 -12.42 -4.11
CA ASN A 173 1.01 -13.02 -5.38
C ASN A 173 0.12 -12.07 -6.18
N ILE A 174 -0.37 -12.54 -7.35
CA ILE A 174 -1.27 -11.75 -8.21
C ILE A 174 -2.61 -11.46 -7.54
N SER A 175 -3.17 -12.41 -6.79
CA SER A 175 -4.47 -12.22 -6.10
C SER A 175 -4.38 -11.13 -5.04
N ASP A 176 -3.27 -11.08 -4.30
CA ASP A 176 -2.99 -10.01 -3.34
C ASP A 176 -2.87 -8.65 -4.04
N HIS A 177 -2.16 -8.58 -5.17
CA HIS A 177 -2.07 -7.36 -5.98
C HIS A 177 -3.44 -6.91 -6.53
N LEU A 178 -4.30 -7.85 -6.97
CA LEU A 178 -5.66 -7.54 -7.42
C LEU A 178 -6.53 -7.00 -6.27
N SER A 179 -6.42 -7.58 -5.08
CA SER A 179 -7.10 -7.10 -3.87
C SER A 179 -6.66 -5.66 -3.51
N PHE A 180 -5.35 -5.38 -3.62
CA PHE A 180 -4.84 -4.02 -3.49
C PHE A 180 -5.46 -3.08 -4.53
N ILE A 181 -5.47 -3.46 -5.81
CA ILE A 181 -6.04 -2.67 -6.90
C ILE A 181 -7.53 -2.37 -6.62
N ASP A 182 -8.30 -3.38 -6.21
CA ASP A 182 -9.71 -3.19 -5.89
C ASP A 182 -9.91 -2.18 -4.75
N ARG A 183 -9.23 -2.39 -3.62
CA ARG A 183 -9.31 -1.52 -2.44
C ARG A 183 -8.95 -0.07 -2.77
N TYR A 184 -7.79 0.15 -3.42
CA TYR A 184 -7.30 1.51 -3.68
C TYR A 184 -8.04 2.22 -4.82
N SER A 185 -8.61 1.48 -5.78
CA SER A 185 -9.49 2.08 -6.79
C SER A 185 -10.82 2.55 -6.19
N ASN A 186 -11.36 1.82 -5.19
CA ASN A 186 -12.54 2.26 -4.43
C ASN A 186 -12.27 3.55 -3.65
N LEU A 187 -11.16 3.61 -2.90
CA LEU A 187 -10.76 4.80 -2.14
C LEU A 187 -10.58 6.03 -3.03
N PHE A 188 -9.92 5.84 -4.18
CA PHE A 188 -9.77 6.92 -5.17
C PHE A 188 -11.11 7.40 -5.70
N ALA A 189 -11.99 6.48 -6.10
CA ALA A 189 -13.31 6.84 -6.64
C ALA A 189 -14.15 7.61 -5.62
N GLU A 190 -14.10 7.21 -4.34
CA GLU A 190 -14.78 7.90 -3.26
C GLU A 190 -14.25 9.32 -3.06
N GLU A 191 -12.93 9.48 -2.99
CA GLU A 191 -12.28 10.78 -2.81
C GLU A 191 -12.60 11.75 -3.97
N GLU A 192 -12.49 11.27 -5.22
CA GLU A 192 -12.76 12.10 -6.40
C GLU A 192 -14.24 12.42 -6.57
N TYR A 193 -15.13 11.50 -6.16
CA TYR A 193 -16.57 11.73 -6.14
C TYR A 193 -16.94 12.85 -5.14
N ARG A 194 -16.36 12.84 -3.92
CA ARG A 194 -16.54 13.92 -2.93
C ARG A 194 -16.04 15.28 -3.42
N LYS A 195 -15.03 15.30 -4.29
CA LYS A 195 -14.53 16.51 -4.95
C LYS A 195 -15.38 16.97 -6.14
N GLY A 196 -16.49 16.28 -6.44
CA GLY A 196 -17.37 16.58 -7.57
C GLY A 196 -16.76 16.27 -8.94
N ARG A 197 -15.66 15.51 -9.01
CA ARG A 197 -15.04 15.16 -10.29
C ARG A 197 -15.88 14.15 -11.06
N LYS A 198 -15.87 14.26 -12.39
CA LYS A 198 -16.63 13.40 -13.30
C LYS A 198 -15.71 12.49 -14.10
N SER A 199 -16.25 11.33 -14.52
CA SER A 199 -15.58 10.38 -15.39
C SER A 199 -16.56 9.77 -16.39
N SER A 200 -16.03 9.15 -17.46
CA SER A 200 -16.79 8.35 -18.43
C SER A 200 -16.02 7.07 -18.72
N ILE A 201 -16.70 6.08 -19.31
CA ILE A 201 -16.09 4.79 -19.69
C ILE A 201 -14.91 5.02 -20.65
N PHE A 202 -15.08 5.88 -21.66
CA PHE A 202 -14.01 6.21 -22.62
C PHE A 202 -12.82 6.91 -21.95
N TRP A 203 -13.09 7.83 -21.00
CA TRP A 203 -12.05 8.48 -20.22
C TRP A 203 -11.29 7.50 -19.35
N ALA A 204 -12.00 6.59 -18.68
CA ALA A 204 -11.41 5.52 -17.87
C ALA A 204 -10.49 4.63 -18.71
N PHE A 205 -10.95 4.19 -19.89
CA PHE A 205 -10.15 3.39 -20.83
C PHE A 205 -8.89 4.14 -21.29
N GLY A 206 -9.04 5.40 -21.72
CA GLY A 206 -7.92 6.24 -22.14
C GLY A 206 -6.86 6.40 -21.04
N LYS A 207 -7.28 6.62 -19.77
CA LYS A 207 -6.37 6.71 -18.63
C LYS A 207 -5.65 5.39 -18.36
N GLY A 208 -6.34 4.26 -18.46
CA GLY A 208 -5.73 2.94 -18.35
C GLY A 208 -4.71 2.67 -19.46
N ALA A 209 -5.09 2.88 -20.71
CA ALA A 209 -4.22 2.68 -21.88
C ALA A 209 -2.97 3.56 -21.83
N PHE A 210 -3.14 4.86 -21.55
CA PHE A 210 -2.03 5.77 -21.36
C PHE A 210 -1.07 5.29 -20.28
N LYS A 211 -1.61 4.85 -19.11
CA LYS A 211 -0.78 4.37 -18.01
C LYS A 211 0.04 3.15 -18.39
N ALA A 212 -0.56 2.18 -19.09
CA ALA A 212 0.15 0.98 -19.55
C ALA A 212 1.29 1.32 -20.53
N LEU A 213 1.00 2.10 -21.56
CA LEU A 213 1.98 2.54 -22.54
C LEU A 213 3.11 3.35 -21.90
N TYR A 214 2.75 4.28 -21.00
CA TYR A 214 3.72 5.06 -20.25
C TYR A 214 4.64 4.18 -19.40
N MET A 215 4.09 3.22 -18.64
CA MET A 215 4.88 2.32 -17.82
C MET A 215 5.79 1.42 -18.65
N TYR A 216 5.24 0.84 -19.73
CA TYR A 216 5.95 -0.18 -20.50
C TYR A 216 7.02 0.42 -21.40
N PHE A 217 6.70 1.48 -22.13
CA PHE A 217 7.61 2.09 -23.12
C PHE A 217 8.38 3.29 -22.54
N ILE A 218 7.68 4.30 -22.01
CA ILE A 218 8.33 5.56 -21.59
C ILE A 218 9.15 5.34 -20.30
N ARG A 219 8.62 4.56 -19.34
CA ARG A 219 9.36 4.20 -18.12
C ARG A 219 10.15 2.90 -18.25
N LEU A 220 10.34 2.43 -19.50
CA LEU A 220 11.17 1.28 -19.87
C LEU A 220 10.81 -0.03 -19.14
N GLY A 221 9.54 -0.23 -18.75
CA GLY A 221 9.07 -1.45 -18.09
C GLY A 221 9.36 -2.72 -18.92
N ILE A 222 9.47 -2.60 -20.25
CA ILE A 222 9.89 -3.66 -21.15
C ILE A 222 11.23 -4.31 -20.72
N LEU A 223 12.15 -3.56 -20.11
CA LEU A 223 13.44 -4.06 -19.63
C LEU A 223 13.32 -4.95 -18.40
N ASP A 224 12.20 -4.91 -17.69
CA ASP A 224 11.88 -5.87 -16.63
C ASP A 224 11.28 -7.17 -17.16
N GLY A 225 11.16 -7.33 -18.49
CA GLY A 225 10.71 -8.55 -19.17
C GLY A 225 9.26 -8.89 -18.85
N LYS A 226 8.98 -10.17 -18.56
CA LYS A 226 7.62 -10.68 -18.28
C LYS A 226 6.96 -9.93 -17.11
N GLN A 227 7.71 -9.63 -16.06
CA GLN A 227 7.20 -8.92 -14.89
C GLN A 227 6.82 -7.48 -15.24
N GLY A 228 7.63 -6.81 -16.06
CA GLY A 228 7.32 -5.46 -16.54
C GLY A 228 6.05 -5.41 -17.39
N PHE A 229 5.83 -6.42 -18.24
CA PHE A 229 4.59 -6.58 -19.00
C PHE A 229 3.38 -6.76 -18.08
N VAL A 230 3.44 -7.71 -17.12
CA VAL A 230 2.36 -7.95 -16.14
C VAL A 230 2.05 -6.68 -15.37
N LEU A 231 3.07 -5.95 -14.90
CA LEU A 231 2.87 -4.70 -14.16
C LEU A 231 2.24 -3.60 -15.02
N ALA A 232 2.55 -3.53 -16.31
CA ALA A 232 1.92 -2.59 -17.24
C ALA A 232 0.42 -2.92 -17.46
N VAL A 233 0.08 -4.21 -17.61
CA VAL A 233 -1.31 -4.69 -17.71
C VAL A 233 -2.09 -4.38 -16.43
N LEU A 234 -1.52 -4.69 -15.26
CA LEU A 234 -2.16 -4.36 -13.97
C LEU A 234 -2.22 -2.85 -13.72
N GLY A 235 -1.26 -2.09 -14.25
CA GLY A 235 -1.29 -0.62 -14.27
C GLY A 235 -2.41 -0.05 -15.11
N PHE A 236 -2.70 -0.67 -16.28
CA PHE A 236 -3.91 -0.40 -17.06
C PHE A 236 -5.15 -0.63 -16.23
N TYR A 237 -5.29 -1.86 -15.70
CA TYR A 237 -6.46 -2.31 -14.96
C TYR A 237 -6.74 -1.41 -13.74
N TYR A 238 -5.72 -1.09 -12.96
CA TYR A 238 -5.86 -0.19 -11.82
C TYR A 238 -6.37 1.20 -12.22
N ASN A 239 -5.76 1.82 -13.25
CA ASN A 239 -6.19 3.15 -13.67
C ASN A 239 -7.55 3.14 -14.36
N PHE A 240 -7.87 2.11 -15.12
CA PHE A 240 -9.19 1.91 -15.69
C PHE A 240 -10.25 1.83 -14.59
N LEU A 241 -10.06 0.95 -13.59
CA LEU A 241 -11.00 0.79 -12.47
C LEU A 241 -11.20 2.05 -11.65
N LYS A 242 -10.16 2.84 -11.39
CA LYS A 242 -10.28 4.11 -10.65
C LYS A 242 -11.34 5.02 -11.26
N TYR A 243 -11.27 5.22 -12.56
CA TYR A 243 -12.18 6.12 -13.27
C TYR A 243 -13.51 5.47 -13.63
N LEU A 244 -13.53 4.15 -13.83
CA LEU A 244 -14.77 3.40 -14.07
C LEU A 244 -15.64 3.40 -12.80
N LYS A 245 -15.08 3.12 -11.64
CA LYS A 245 -15.79 3.17 -10.35
C LYS A 245 -16.24 4.59 -9.98
N LEU A 246 -15.49 5.62 -10.39
CA LEU A 246 -15.93 7.00 -10.27
C LEU A 246 -17.17 7.26 -11.16
N HIS A 247 -17.17 6.74 -12.39
CA HIS A 247 -18.31 6.82 -13.29
C HIS A 247 -19.55 6.10 -12.74
N GLU A 248 -19.37 4.87 -12.21
CA GLU A 248 -20.42 4.10 -11.55
C GLU A 248 -21.08 4.88 -10.41
N LYS A 249 -20.28 5.48 -9.52
CA LYS A 249 -20.79 6.33 -8.40
C LYS A 249 -21.61 7.52 -8.89
N GLN A 250 -21.25 8.13 -10.02
CA GLN A 250 -21.98 9.27 -10.59
C GLN A 250 -23.34 8.90 -11.16
N GLN A 251 -23.48 7.68 -11.63
CA GLN A 251 -24.73 7.19 -12.22
C GLN A 251 -25.74 6.72 -11.16
N ASN A 252 -25.39 6.78 -9.86
CA ASN A 252 -26.17 6.17 -8.77
C ASN A 252 -26.55 4.69 -9.05
N LEU A 253 -25.72 3.98 -9.82
CA LEU A 253 -25.91 2.58 -10.18
C LEU A 253 -25.64 1.62 -9.00
N SER A 254 -25.78 2.10 -7.76
CA SER A 254 -25.73 1.25 -6.59
C SER A 254 -27.05 0.47 -6.47
N VAL A 255 -27.00 -0.78 -6.86
CA VAL A 255 -27.73 -1.95 -6.32
C VAL A 255 -29.24 -1.83 -6.04
N SER A 256 -29.96 -0.82 -6.53
CA SER A 256 -31.41 -0.76 -6.35
C SER A 256 -32.28 -1.27 -7.52
N PRO A 257 -31.73 -1.69 -8.69
CA PRO A 257 -32.57 -2.27 -9.75
C PRO A 257 -32.89 -3.74 -9.60
N PHE A 258 -32.17 -4.49 -8.74
CA PHE A 258 -32.41 -5.94 -8.64
C PHE A 258 -33.75 -6.27 -7.96
N LEU A 259 -34.19 -5.45 -7.02
CA LEU A 259 -35.52 -5.57 -6.42
C LEU A 259 -36.63 -5.16 -7.41
N VAL A 260 -36.40 -4.15 -8.23
CA VAL A 260 -37.39 -3.70 -9.24
C VAL A 260 -37.54 -4.70 -10.38
N MET A 261 -36.48 -5.41 -10.79
CA MET A 261 -36.56 -6.46 -11.81
C MET A 261 -37.26 -7.73 -11.30
N VAL A 262 -37.14 -8.06 -10.04
CA VAL A 262 -37.82 -9.25 -9.45
C VAL A 262 -39.33 -8.99 -9.41
N ASP A 263 -39.76 -7.79 -9.06
CA ASP A 263 -41.18 -7.42 -9.07
C ASP A 263 -41.78 -7.38 -10.48
N SER A 264 -41.03 -6.85 -11.47
CA SER A 264 -41.49 -6.81 -12.88
C SER A 264 -41.54 -8.20 -13.56
N VAL A 265 -40.75 -9.17 -13.10
CA VAL A 265 -40.83 -10.57 -13.61
C VAL A 265 -41.99 -11.32 -12.99
N HIS A 266 -42.45 -10.93 -11.79
CA HIS A 266 -43.68 -11.51 -11.21
C HIS A 266 -44.93 -11.00 -11.90
N ASP A 267 -44.98 -9.73 -12.32
CA ASP A 267 -46.16 -9.17 -13.02
C ASP A 267 -46.34 -9.77 -14.45
N ILE A 268 -45.23 -10.09 -15.15
CA ILE A 268 -45.33 -10.74 -16.47
C ILE A 268 -45.83 -12.18 -16.40
N LYS A 269 -45.73 -12.85 -15.24
CA LYS A 269 -46.28 -14.24 -15.07
C LYS A 269 -47.73 -14.26 -14.62
N SER A 270 -48.25 -13.19 -14.02
CA SER A 270 -49.67 -13.12 -13.62
C SER A 270 -50.60 -12.80 -14.79
N ASP A 271 -50.15 -12.07 -15.82
CA ASP A 271 -50.92 -11.71 -17.00
C ASP A 271 -51.15 -12.89 -17.98
N LYS A 272 -50.30 -13.94 -17.95
CA LYS A 272 -50.46 -15.11 -18.83
C LYS A 272 -51.37 -16.22 -18.27
N THR A 273 -51.86 -16.10 -17.04
CA THR A 273 -52.73 -17.09 -16.39
C THR A 273 -54.20 -16.70 -16.45
N THR A 274 -54.56 -15.49 -16.83
CA THR A 274 -55.96 -15.01 -16.91
C THR A 274 -56.63 -15.19 -18.27
N GLU A 275 -55.88 -15.51 -19.36
CA GLU A 275 -56.46 -15.73 -20.68
C GLU A 275 -56.83 -17.19 -21.02
N LYS A 276 -56.72 -18.16 -20.10
CA LYS A 276 -57.01 -19.58 -20.38
C LYS A 276 -58.30 -20.16 -19.73
N ASN A 277 -59.14 -19.32 -19.08
CA ASN A 277 -60.31 -19.83 -18.39
C ASN A 277 -61.67 -19.22 -18.84
N SER A 278 -61.78 -18.70 -20.07
CA SER A 278 -63.09 -18.20 -20.56
C SER A 278 -63.64 -18.94 -21.81
N ASN A 279 -63.43 -20.25 -21.90
CA ASN A 279 -64.12 -21.07 -22.90
C ASN A 279 -64.40 -22.48 -22.40
N LYS A 280 -65.44 -22.62 -21.59
CA LYS A 280 -66.22 -23.87 -21.40
C LYS A 280 -67.43 -23.60 -20.54
N ILE A 281 -68.54 -23.21 -21.15
CA ILE A 281 -69.93 -23.60 -20.78
C ILE A 281 -70.79 -23.36 -22.00
N HIS A 282 -71.27 -24.47 -22.63
CA HIS A 282 -72.54 -24.74 -23.22
C HIS A 282 -72.34 -25.93 -24.14
N ILE A 283 -72.75 -27.09 -23.75
CA ILE A 283 -74.01 -27.91 -23.89
C ILE A 283 -73.78 -29.16 -23.08
#